data_1bd463a6ec3f7ff9cbf6c3941849a1e8
#
_entry.id   1bd463a6ec3f7ff9cbf6c3941849a1e8
#
_cell.length_a   1.000
_cell.length_b   1.000
_cell.length_c   1.000
_cell.angle_alpha   90.00
_cell.angle_beta   90.00
_cell.angle_gamma   90.00
#
_symmetry.space_group_name_H-M   'P 1'
#
loop_
_entity.id
_entity.type
_entity.pdbx_description
1 polymer ?
#
loop_
_entity_poly.entity_id
_entity_poly.type
_entity_poly.pdbx_seq_one_letter_code
_entity_poly.pdbx_strand_id
1 'polypeptide(L)'
;NPGMMMDLLAVFLSGCMTRVEHVRCERINSLSPFGQAVMVEQGIGITVEDFDRGVQDGSLAGHVGFAESAAMIGDALGIRYDGFEQQMLPIVTQVDRKSPHGFAPKGHIAGVNMTAQATVQGEEKISLLHPQQIEPQLAGVDTGDYVTLTGTPPVSMAIKPEVDGGLGTIAMACNMLPFVVAAAPGLKTMLDMPVPRCVMGDYRAIAFGRDTTDV
;
A
#
# COMPACT_ATOMS: atom_id res chain seq x y z
N ASN A 1 -1.88 -0.16 1.52
CA ASN A 1 -1.27 -1.43 1.08
C ASN A 1 -1.85 -2.58 1.91
N PRO A 2 -3.04 -3.09 1.67
CA PRO A 2 -3.60 -4.17 2.52
C PRO A 2 -2.78 -5.47 2.43
N GLY A 3 -1.48 -5.35 2.76
CA GLY A 3 -0.53 -6.44 2.88
C GLY A 3 0.05 -6.98 1.57
N MET A 4 -0.28 -6.40 0.40
CA MET A 4 0.26 -6.92 -0.85
C MET A 4 0.22 -5.97 -2.07
N MET A 5 -0.63 -4.93 -2.08
CA MET A 5 -0.90 -4.18 -3.32
C MET A 5 0.30 -3.40 -3.84
N MET A 6 1.16 -2.90 -2.93
CA MET A 6 2.29 -2.04 -3.28
C MET A 6 3.66 -2.74 -3.13
N ASP A 7 3.68 -4.05 -2.89
CA ASP A 7 4.91 -4.82 -2.71
C ASP A 7 4.77 -6.24 -3.27
N LEU A 8 4.14 -7.16 -2.54
CA LEU A 8 4.06 -8.57 -2.91
C LEU A 8 3.43 -8.81 -4.29
N LEU A 9 2.44 -7.99 -4.68
CA LEU A 9 1.81 -8.10 -6.00
C LEU A 9 2.81 -7.80 -7.13
N ALA A 10 3.67 -6.80 -6.95
CA ALA A 10 4.74 -6.49 -7.91
C ALA A 10 5.74 -7.65 -8.00
N VAL A 11 6.15 -8.22 -6.86
CA VAL A 11 7.02 -9.39 -6.81
C VAL A 11 6.37 -10.57 -7.53
N PHE A 12 5.10 -10.86 -7.26
CA PHE A 12 4.38 -11.95 -7.91
C PHE A 12 4.30 -11.78 -9.43
N LEU A 13 3.95 -10.58 -9.92
CA LEU A 13 3.85 -10.28 -11.35
C LEU A 13 5.20 -10.37 -12.05
N SER A 14 6.30 -10.06 -11.36
CA SER A 14 7.65 -10.15 -11.93
C SER A 14 8.05 -11.58 -12.33
N GLY A 15 7.39 -12.60 -11.77
CA GLY A 15 7.61 -14.00 -12.13
C GLY A 15 7.33 -14.35 -13.61
N CYS A 16 6.62 -13.45 -14.34
CA CYS A 16 6.40 -13.58 -15.78
C CYS A 16 7.50 -12.90 -16.62
N MET A 17 8.52 -12.30 -15.99
CA MET A 17 9.54 -11.51 -16.66
C MET A 17 10.91 -12.17 -16.57
N THR A 18 11.72 -11.99 -17.60
CA THR A 18 13.14 -12.42 -17.60
C THR A 18 14.07 -11.32 -17.08
N ARG A 19 13.60 -10.05 -17.10
CA ARG A 19 14.36 -8.91 -16.61
C ARG A 19 13.40 -7.81 -16.17
N VAL A 20 13.60 -7.29 -14.96
CA VAL A 20 12.92 -6.10 -14.43
C VAL A 20 13.90 -4.94 -14.42
N GLU A 21 13.51 -3.80 -14.98
CA GLU A 21 14.31 -2.58 -15.06
C GLU A 21 13.83 -1.53 -14.05
N HIS A 22 12.49 -1.45 -13.87
CA HIS A 22 11.87 -0.55 -12.91
C HIS A 22 10.54 -1.13 -12.42
N VAL A 23 10.23 -0.89 -11.15
CA VAL A 23 8.97 -1.25 -10.48
C VAL A 23 8.24 0.01 -10.07
N ARG A 24 7.01 0.19 -10.53
CA ARG A 24 6.12 1.27 -10.08
C ARG A 24 4.86 0.66 -9.48
N CYS A 25 4.61 0.94 -8.20
CA CYS A 25 3.37 0.59 -7.53
C CYS A 25 2.63 1.89 -7.14
N GLU A 26 1.34 1.93 -7.45
CA GLU A 26 0.53 3.11 -7.21
C GLU A 26 -0.82 2.68 -6.63
N ARG A 27 -1.19 3.28 -5.51
CA ARG A 27 -2.47 3.07 -4.87
C ARG A 27 -3.19 4.39 -4.67
N ILE A 28 -4.24 4.62 -5.43
CA ILE A 28 -5.09 5.80 -5.33
C ILE A 28 -6.36 5.39 -4.60
N ASN A 29 -6.52 5.79 -3.35
CA ASN A 29 -7.66 5.36 -2.56
C ASN A 29 -8.45 6.50 -1.92
N SER A 30 -9.73 6.21 -1.64
CA SER A 30 -10.57 7.09 -0.86
C SER A 30 -10.33 6.92 0.63
N LEU A 31 -10.14 8.04 1.34
CA LEU A 31 -10.12 8.08 2.81
C LEU A 31 -11.52 8.15 3.42
N SER A 32 -12.56 8.41 2.61
CA SER A 32 -13.92 8.65 3.11
C SER A 32 -14.48 7.57 4.05
N PRO A 33 -14.18 6.26 3.86
CA PRO A 33 -14.66 5.21 4.76
C PRO A 33 -13.93 5.12 6.10
N PHE A 34 -12.76 5.78 6.24
CA PHE A 34 -11.91 5.62 7.42
C PHE A 34 -12.39 6.44 8.61
N GLY A 35 -12.05 5.98 9.82
CA GLY A 35 -12.43 6.61 11.08
C GLY A 35 -11.66 7.89 11.40
N GLN A 36 -12.08 8.57 12.48
CA GLN A 36 -11.54 9.87 12.88
C GLN A 36 -10.02 9.85 13.13
N ALA A 37 -9.49 8.77 13.70
CA ALA A 37 -8.05 8.65 13.96
C ALA A 37 -7.24 8.83 12.66
N VAL A 38 -7.63 8.15 11.58
CA VAL A 38 -6.99 8.28 10.27
C VAL A 38 -7.13 9.69 9.73
N MET A 39 -8.31 10.33 9.90
CA MET A 39 -8.50 11.72 9.46
C MET A 39 -7.52 12.69 10.14
N VAL A 40 -7.29 12.51 11.43
CA VAL A 40 -6.35 13.33 12.21
C VAL A 40 -4.89 13.06 11.79
N GLU A 41 -4.49 11.80 11.68
CA GLU A 41 -3.14 11.40 11.28
C GLU A 41 -2.78 11.85 9.86
N GLN A 42 -3.78 12.01 8.99
CA GLN A 42 -3.61 12.50 7.62
C GLN A 42 -3.78 14.03 7.50
N GLY A 43 -4.10 14.72 8.60
CA GLY A 43 -4.30 16.16 8.60
C GLY A 43 -5.52 16.65 7.82
N ILE A 44 -6.60 15.84 7.75
CA ILE A 44 -7.79 16.24 7.01
C ILE A 44 -8.46 17.46 7.67
N GLY A 45 -8.66 18.52 6.87
CA GLY A 45 -9.35 19.74 7.29
C GLY A 45 -8.46 20.82 7.92
N ILE A 46 -7.16 20.55 8.13
CA ILE A 46 -6.23 21.58 8.62
C ILE A 46 -5.74 22.50 7.50
N THR A 47 -5.09 23.60 7.86
CA THR A 47 -4.46 24.52 6.89
C THR A 47 -3.17 23.94 6.31
N VAL A 48 -2.66 24.51 5.23
CA VAL A 48 -1.37 24.11 4.64
C VAL A 48 -0.24 24.37 5.63
N GLU A 49 -0.29 25.50 6.35
CA GLU A 49 0.73 25.88 7.34
C GLU A 49 0.78 24.89 8.52
N ASP A 50 -0.40 24.42 8.98
CA ASP A 50 -0.46 23.41 10.04
C ASP A 50 0.00 22.05 9.53
N PHE A 51 -0.28 21.71 8.27
CA PHE A 51 0.22 20.49 7.63
C PHE A 51 1.75 20.49 7.55
N ASP A 52 2.35 21.57 7.03
CA ASP A 52 3.80 21.70 6.93
C ASP A 52 4.47 21.58 8.30
N ARG A 53 3.87 22.20 9.32
CA ARG A 53 4.33 22.05 10.71
C ARG A 53 4.22 20.61 11.19
N GLY A 54 3.09 19.96 10.97
CA GLY A 54 2.87 18.58 11.40
C GLY A 54 3.78 17.57 10.71
N VAL A 55 4.17 17.81 9.47
CA VAL A 55 5.20 17.01 8.77
C VAL A 55 6.57 17.23 9.41
N GLN A 56 6.93 18.49 9.73
CA GLN A 56 8.22 18.82 10.32
C GLN A 56 8.40 18.27 11.74
N ASP A 57 7.37 18.32 12.57
CA ASP A 57 7.43 17.87 13.97
C ASP A 57 7.05 16.37 14.14
N GLY A 58 6.62 15.71 13.06
CA GLY A 58 6.25 14.30 13.05
C GLY A 58 4.89 13.98 13.67
N SER A 59 4.03 14.99 13.89
CA SER A 59 2.67 14.79 14.41
C SER A 59 1.71 14.26 13.34
N LEU A 60 2.04 14.43 12.05
CA LEU A 60 1.35 13.79 10.93
C LEU A 60 2.17 12.59 10.44
N ALA A 61 1.57 11.41 10.51
CA ALA A 61 2.25 10.18 10.14
C ALA A 61 2.11 9.84 8.64
N GLY A 62 1.03 10.27 8.01
CA GLY A 62 0.72 9.86 6.63
C GLY A 62 0.58 8.34 6.52
N HIS A 63 1.13 7.77 5.45
CA HIS A 63 1.21 6.32 5.28
C HIS A 63 2.58 5.80 5.73
N VAL A 64 2.59 4.81 6.60
CA VAL A 64 3.81 4.14 7.09
C VAL A 64 4.03 2.83 6.33
N GLY A 65 5.28 2.46 6.04
CA GLY A 65 5.63 1.15 5.46
C GLY A 65 6.24 1.19 4.05
N PHE A 66 6.54 2.36 3.50
CA PHE A 66 7.16 2.46 2.17
C PHE A 66 8.59 1.90 2.14
N ALA A 67 9.35 2.11 3.20
CA ALA A 67 10.70 1.56 3.29
C ALA A 67 10.69 0.03 3.31
N GLU A 68 9.75 -0.55 4.05
CA GLU A 68 9.57 -2.00 4.13
C GLU A 68 9.09 -2.59 2.80
N SER A 69 8.16 -1.92 2.11
CA SER A 69 7.70 -2.35 0.78
C SER A 69 8.83 -2.27 -0.25
N ALA A 70 9.62 -1.19 -0.27
CA ALA A 70 10.77 -1.07 -1.15
C ALA A 70 11.84 -2.12 -0.84
N ALA A 71 12.10 -2.40 0.45
CA ALA A 71 13.03 -3.44 0.87
C ALA A 71 12.57 -4.83 0.42
N MET A 72 11.29 -5.16 0.60
CA MET A 72 10.73 -6.44 0.16
C MET A 72 10.87 -6.62 -1.35
N ILE A 73 10.56 -5.60 -2.15
CA ILE A 73 10.74 -5.64 -3.61
C ILE A 73 12.23 -5.81 -3.95
N GLY A 74 13.09 -5.01 -3.30
CA GLY A 74 14.53 -5.05 -3.50
C GLY A 74 15.13 -6.42 -3.22
N ASP A 75 14.77 -7.01 -2.08
CA ASP A 75 15.25 -8.35 -1.68
C ASP A 75 14.76 -9.42 -2.65
N ALA A 76 13.48 -9.39 -3.05
CA ALA A 76 12.92 -10.38 -3.95
C ALA A 76 13.51 -10.33 -5.36
N LEU A 77 13.78 -9.13 -5.88
CA LEU A 77 14.26 -8.92 -7.25
C LEU A 77 15.79 -8.78 -7.35
N GLY A 78 16.50 -8.79 -6.22
CA GLY A 78 17.95 -8.57 -6.20
C GLY A 78 18.36 -7.13 -6.50
N ILE A 79 17.46 -6.16 -6.30
CA ILE A 79 17.73 -4.73 -6.49
C ILE A 79 18.37 -4.20 -5.21
N ARG A 80 19.67 -4.00 -5.22
CA ARG A 80 20.41 -3.37 -4.12
C ARG A 80 20.49 -1.88 -4.34
N TYR A 81 19.47 -1.15 -3.86
CA TYR A 81 19.43 0.31 -3.96
C TYR A 81 20.37 0.95 -2.92
N ASP A 82 20.96 2.08 -3.28
CA ASP A 82 21.90 2.89 -2.49
C ASP A 82 21.31 4.24 -2.04
N GLY A 83 20.13 4.60 -2.58
CA GLY A 83 19.35 5.75 -2.17
C GLY A 83 17.89 5.40 -1.95
N PHE A 84 17.29 5.99 -0.90
CA PHE A 84 15.86 5.92 -0.63
C PHE A 84 15.37 7.26 -0.14
N GLU A 85 14.37 7.80 -0.82
CA GLU A 85 13.73 9.08 -0.46
C GLU A 85 12.22 8.88 -0.36
N GLN A 86 11.62 9.54 0.63
CA GLN A 86 10.16 9.54 0.85
C GLN A 86 9.69 10.97 1.06
N GLN A 87 8.53 11.30 0.50
CA GLN A 87 7.90 12.61 0.64
C GLN A 87 6.43 12.46 1.00
N MET A 88 5.93 13.41 1.76
CA MET A 88 4.52 13.57 2.11
C MET A 88 4.07 14.97 1.67
N LEU A 89 3.19 15.04 0.67
CA LEU A 89 2.71 16.27 0.09
C LEU A 89 1.20 16.45 0.37
N PRO A 90 0.74 17.67 0.66
CA PRO A 90 -0.67 17.93 0.90
C PRO A 90 -1.51 17.86 -0.38
N ILE A 91 -2.72 17.30 -0.28
CA ILE A 91 -3.75 17.44 -1.32
C ILE A 91 -4.73 18.51 -0.84
N VAL A 92 -4.60 19.71 -1.40
CA VAL A 92 -5.44 20.88 -1.07
C VAL A 92 -6.69 20.85 -1.94
N THR A 93 -7.87 20.91 -1.32
CA THR A 93 -9.13 20.87 -2.07
C THR A 93 -9.56 22.24 -2.60
N GLN A 94 -10.19 22.24 -3.78
CA GLN A 94 -10.77 23.44 -4.39
C GLN A 94 -12.27 23.62 -4.09
N VAL A 95 -12.87 22.65 -3.41
CA VAL A 95 -14.27 22.63 -2.98
C VAL A 95 -14.37 22.05 -1.59
N ASP A 96 -15.45 22.32 -0.87
CA ASP A 96 -15.69 21.66 0.42
C ASP A 96 -15.87 20.17 0.19
N ARG A 97 -15.22 19.34 1.04
CA ARG A 97 -15.33 17.89 1.02
C ARG A 97 -15.69 17.35 2.39
N LYS A 98 -16.49 16.29 2.41
CA LYS A 98 -17.03 15.72 3.63
C LYS A 98 -17.02 14.20 3.61
N SER A 99 -16.67 13.62 4.75
CA SER A 99 -16.85 12.19 5.02
C SER A 99 -17.56 12.02 6.37
N PRO A 100 -17.95 10.80 6.77
CA PRO A 100 -18.57 10.59 8.09
C PRO A 100 -17.70 11.07 9.26
N HIS A 101 -16.38 11.12 9.11
CA HIS A 101 -15.43 11.43 10.17
C HIS A 101 -14.46 12.57 9.84
N GLY A 102 -14.62 13.24 8.69
CA GLY A 102 -13.74 14.30 8.25
C GLY A 102 -14.48 15.38 7.45
N PHE A 103 -13.99 16.62 7.55
CA PHE A 103 -14.44 17.74 6.75
C PHE A 103 -13.24 18.59 6.35
N ALA A 104 -13.10 18.86 5.05
CA ALA A 104 -12.08 19.72 4.49
C ALA A 104 -12.72 20.89 3.76
N PRO A 105 -12.70 22.11 4.33
CA PRO A 105 -13.15 23.31 3.64
C PRO A 105 -12.29 23.58 2.40
N LYS A 106 -12.83 24.28 1.43
CA LYS A 106 -12.05 24.79 0.29
C LYS A 106 -10.77 25.48 0.76
N GLY A 107 -9.65 25.15 0.15
CA GLY A 107 -8.32 25.66 0.51
C GLY A 107 -7.62 24.93 1.63
N HIS A 108 -8.23 23.91 2.23
CA HIS A 108 -7.67 23.08 3.29
C HIS A 108 -7.26 21.68 2.78
N ILE A 109 -6.63 20.93 3.64
CA ILE A 109 -6.13 19.58 3.34
C ILE A 109 -7.29 18.59 3.25
N ALA A 110 -7.45 17.96 2.09
CA ALA A 110 -8.43 16.89 1.87
C ALA A 110 -7.79 15.50 1.75
N GLY A 111 -6.48 15.44 1.80
CA GLY A 111 -5.72 14.20 1.66
C GLY A 111 -4.23 14.44 1.62
N VAL A 112 -3.49 13.37 1.45
CA VAL A 112 -2.03 13.37 1.31
C VAL A 112 -1.60 12.60 0.07
N ASN A 113 -0.56 13.06 -0.58
CA ASN A 113 0.14 12.30 -1.61
C ASN A 113 1.49 11.87 -1.05
N MET A 114 1.59 10.58 -0.72
CA MET A 114 2.84 9.97 -0.30
C MET A 114 3.56 9.41 -1.51
N THR A 115 4.86 9.69 -1.61
CA THR A 115 5.72 9.11 -2.64
C THR A 115 7.00 8.59 -2.01
N ALA A 116 7.56 7.50 -2.58
CA ALA A 116 8.90 7.06 -2.26
C ALA A 116 9.60 6.55 -3.51
N GLN A 117 10.91 6.71 -3.53
CA GLN A 117 11.80 6.29 -4.61
C GLN A 117 13.02 5.58 -4.05
N ALA A 118 13.34 4.41 -4.62
CA ALA A 118 14.60 3.74 -4.36
C ALA A 118 15.47 3.78 -5.62
N THR A 119 16.73 4.21 -5.47
CA THR A 119 17.66 4.46 -6.58
C THR A 119 18.90 3.59 -6.48
N VAL A 120 19.44 3.24 -7.65
CA VAL A 120 20.76 2.60 -7.81
C VAL A 120 21.64 3.53 -8.64
N GLN A 121 22.69 4.07 -8.03
CA GLN A 121 23.60 5.05 -8.68
C GLN A 121 22.84 6.25 -9.30
N GLY A 122 21.81 6.72 -8.59
CA GLY A 122 20.97 7.84 -9.02
C GLY A 122 19.88 7.48 -10.03
N GLU A 123 19.80 6.25 -10.52
CA GLU A 123 18.74 5.78 -11.39
C GLU A 123 17.58 5.19 -10.56
N GLU A 124 16.36 5.69 -10.74
CA GLU A 124 15.18 5.20 -10.06
C GLU A 124 14.86 3.76 -10.48
N LYS A 125 14.73 2.86 -9.51
CA LYS A 125 14.43 1.44 -9.72
C LYS A 125 13.10 1.03 -9.11
N ILE A 126 12.66 1.67 -8.04
CA ILE A 126 11.37 1.41 -7.39
C ILE A 126 10.70 2.74 -7.11
N SER A 127 9.46 2.89 -7.56
CA SER A 127 8.60 4.04 -7.27
C SER A 127 7.33 3.56 -6.56
N LEU A 128 7.06 4.15 -5.41
CA LEU A 128 5.83 3.91 -4.65
C LEU A 128 5.04 5.20 -4.55
N LEU A 129 3.76 5.20 -4.95
CA LEU A 129 2.89 6.35 -4.93
C LEU A 129 1.58 6.00 -4.23
N HIS A 130 1.18 6.83 -3.27
CA HIS A 130 -0.04 6.59 -2.52
C HIS A 130 -0.81 7.89 -2.24
N PRO A 131 -1.43 8.48 -3.29
CA PRO A 131 -2.37 9.57 -3.09
C PRO A 131 -3.67 9.04 -2.47
N GLN A 132 -4.05 9.62 -1.34
CA GLN A 132 -5.24 9.24 -0.60
C GLN A 132 -5.97 10.50 -0.12
N GLN A 133 -7.28 10.56 -0.32
CA GLN A 133 -8.06 11.75 -0.02
C GLN A 133 -9.54 11.43 0.22
N ILE A 134 -10.24 12.29 0.95
CA ILE A 134 -11.69 12.18 1.06
C ILE A 134 -12.34 12.67 -0.23
N GLU A 135 -13.44 12.02 -0.66
CA GLU A 135 -14.21 12.34 -1.86
C GLU A 135 -13.35 12.63 -3.11
N PRO A 136 -12.47 11.69 -3.54
CA PRO A 136 -11.55 11.88 -4.67
C PRO A 136 -12.27 12.25 -5.98
N GLN A 137 -13.50 11.78 -6.16
CA GLN A 137 -14.32 12.06 -7.34
C GLN A 137 -14.62 13.58 -7.53
N LEU A 138 -14.61 14.38 -6.45
CA LEU A 138 -14.78 15.83 -6.54
C LEU A 138 -13.56 16.55 -7.14
N ALA A 139 -12.43 15.84 -7.27
CA ALA A 139 -11.26 16.30 -8.02
C ALA A 139 -11.11 15.58 -9.37
N GLY A 140 -12.11 14.82 -9.80
CA GLY A 140 -12.02 14.00 -11.02
C GLY A 140 -11.00 12.86 -10.91
N VAL A 141 -10.72 12.39 -9.70
CA VAL A 141 -9.75 11.31 -9.44
C VAL A 141 -10.49 9.98 -9.32
N ASP A 142 -10.16 9.04 -10.20
CA ASP A 142 -10.58 7.64 -10.11
C ASP A 142 -9.64 6.90 -9.15
N THR A 143 -10.23 6.05 -8.31
CA THR A 143 -9.47 5.20 -7.40
C THR A 143 -9.02 3.89 -8.05
N GLY A 144 -7.93 3.30 -7.58
CA GLY A 144 -7.39 2.06 -8.13
C GLY A 144 -6.04 1.68 -7.54
N ASP A 145 -5.69 0.41 -7.71
CA ASP A 145 -4.36 -0.12 -7.45
C ASP A 145 -3.68 -0.43 -8.80
N TYR A 146 -2.46 0.04 -8.99
CA TYR A 146 -1.72 -0.12 -10.24
C TYR A 146 -0.32 -0.63 -9.97
N VAL A 147 0.11 -1.61 -10.77
CA VAL A 147 1.49 -2.11 -10.78
C VAL A 147 1.99 -2.06 -12.22
N THR A 148 3.10 -1.38 -12.45
CA THR A 148 3.78 -1.32 -13.73
C THR A 148 5.23 -1.75 -13.57
N LEU A 149 5.60 -2.81 -14.27
CA LEU A 149 6.97 -3.34 -14.32
C LEU A 149 7.51 -3.10 -15.71
N THR A 150 8.58 -2.34 -15.82
CA THR A 150 9.31 -2.18 -17.10
C THR A 150 10.43 -3.20 -17.16
N GLY A 151 10.72 -3.68 -18.36
CA GLY A 151 11.70 -4.75 -18.60
C GLY A 151 11.26 -5.69 -19.70
N THR A 152 11.56 -6.98 -19.57
CA THR A 152 11.33 -7.97 -20.63
C THR A 152 10.58 -9.21 -20.11
N PRO A 153 9.37 -9.50 -20.61
CA PRO A 153 8.44 -8.56 -21.23
C PRO A 153 7.92 -7.53 -20.20
N PRO A 154 7.41 -6.36 -20.60
CA PRO A 154 6.80 -5.44 -19.65
C PRO A 154 5.46 -5.99 -19.15
N VAL A 155 5.12 -5.69 -17.89
CA VAL A 155 3.84 -6.09 -17.27
C VAL A 155 3.17 -4.87 -16.66
N SER A 156 1.87 -4.71 -16.91
CA SER A 156 1.05 -3.67 -16.29
C SER A 156 -0.27 -4.26 -15.83
N MET A 157 -0.66 -3.93 -14.60
CA MET A 157 -1.91 -4.37 -13.97
C MET A 157 -2.64 -3.19 -13.36
N ALA A 158 -3.96 -3.18 -13.46
CA ALA A 158 -4.84 -2.23 -12.80
C ALA A 158 -6.02 -2.97 -12.15
N ILE A 159 -6.32 -2.61 -10.90
CA ILE A 159 -7.50 -3.07 -10.15
C ILE A 159 -8.36 -1.83 -9.91
N LYS A 160 -9.60 -1.83 -10.41
CA LYS A 160 -10.53 -0.70 -10.31
C LYS A 160 -11.92 -1.17 -9.88
N PRO A 161 -12.56 -0.49 -8.90
CA PRO A 161 -11.92 0.47 -7.99
C PRO A 161 -10.80 -0.20 -7.18
N GLU A 162 -10.11 0.58 -6.35
CA GLU A 162 -9.08 0.03 -5.45
C GLU A 162 -9.64 -1.04 -4.51
N VAL A 163 -8.79 -1.97 -4.09
CA VAL A 163 -9.15 -2.91 -3.03
C VAL A 163 -9.44 -2.13 -1.75
N ASP A 164 -10.62 -2.31 -1.16
CA ASP A 164 -10.96 -1.68 0.12
C ASP A 164 -9.87 -1.93 1.15
N GLY A 165 -9.30 -0.84 1.69
CA GLY A 165 -8.12 -0.92 2.57
C GLY A 165 -8.42 -1.62 3.90
N GLY A 166 -9.60 -1.42 4.46
CA GLY A 166 -10.04 -2.04 5.71
C GLY A 166 -10.33 -3.53 5.53
N LEU A 167 -11.21 -3.87 4.61
CA LEU A 167 -11.58 -5.25 4.33
C LEU A 167 -10.40 -6.07 3.80
N GLY A 168 -9.59 -5.50 2.91
CA GLY A 168 -8.40 -6.16 2.37
C GLY A 168 -7.36 -6.48 3.44
N THR A 169 -7.15 -5.59 4.40
CA THR A 169 -6.23 -5.83 5.54
C THR A 169 -6.74 -6.96 6.43
N ILE A 170 -8.03 -6.95 6.77
CA ILE A 170 -8.65 -8.03 7.55
C ILE A 170 -8.55 -9.36 6.78
N ALA A 171 -8.88 -9.35 5.50
CA ALA A 171 -8.82 -10.55 4.66
C ALA A 171 -7.40 -11.13 4.60
N MET A 172 -6.38 -10.29 4.38
CA MET A 172 -4.98 -10.74 4.38
C MET A 172 -4.56 -11.34 5.72
N ALA A 173 -4.87 -10.67 6.83
CA ALA A 173 -4.55 -11.18 8.16
C ALA A 173 -5.21 -12.55 8.42
N CYS A 174 -6.51 -12.67 8.14
CA CYS A 174 -7.23 -13.93 8.32
C CYS A 174 -6.71 -15.04 7.40
N ASN A 175 -6.54 -14.76 6.12
CA ASN A 175 -6.11 -15.74 5.14
C ASN A 175 -4.68 -16.25 5.38
N MET A 176 -3.79 -15.40 5.92
CA MET A 176 -2.41 -15.79 6.22
C MET A 176 -2.25 -16.48 7.58
N LEU A 177 -3.22 -16.34 8.50
CA LEU A 177 -3.14 -16.91 9.85
C LEU A 177 -2.74 -18.41 9.87
N PRO A 178 -3.39 -19.32 9.12
CA PRO A 178 -3.03 -20.75 9.17
C PRO A 178 -1.60 -21.02 8.64
N PHE A 179 -1.11 -20.23 7.70
CA PHE A 179 0.24 -20.38 7.17
C PHE A 179 1.30 -19.87 8.14
N VAL A 180 1.00 -18.78 8.87
CA VAL A 180 1.88 -18.28 9.93
C VAL A 180 2.00 -19.30 11.06
N VAL A 181 0.87 -19.92 11.47
CA VAL A 181 0.88 -20.97 12.50
C VAL A 181 1.68 -22.20 12.05
N ALA A 182 1.61 -22.58 10.78
CA ALA A 182 2.35 -23.72 10.22
C ALA A 182 3.83 -23.42 9.91
N ALA A 183 4.24 -22.15 9.91
CA ALA A 183 5.58 -21.75 9.53
C ALA A 183 6.62 -22.18 10.60
N ALA A 184 7.84 -22.43 10.15
CA ALA A 184 8.97 -22.64 11.05
C ALA A 184 9.21 -21.39 11.93
N PRO A 185 9.66 -21.57 13.19
CA PRO A 185 9.95 -20.44 14.10
C PRO A 185 10.94 -19.43 13.49
N GLY A 186 10.75 -18.16 13.82
CA GLY A 186 11.62 -17.06 13.40
C GLY A 186 10.84 -15.88 12.82
N LEU A 187 11.53 -14.77 12.56
CA LEU A 187 10.98 -13.64 11.84
C LEU A 187 10.70 -14.05 10.40
N LYS A 188 9.50 -13.79 9.93
CA LYS A 188 9.01 -14.11 8.58
C LYS A 188 8.50 -12.88 7.88
N THR A 189 8.69 -12.83 6.59
CA THR A 189 8.09 -11.84 5.68
C THR A 189 7.09 -12.54 4.75
N MET A 190 6.38 -11.76 3.95
CA MET A 190 5.50 -12.32 2.92
C MET A 190 6.26 -13.09 1.83
N LEU A 191 7.59 -12.89 1.69
CA LEU A 191 8.43 -13.66 0.78
C LEU A 191 8.68 -15.10 1.27
N ASP A 192 8.55 -15.35 2.58
CA ASP A 192 8.70 -16.65 3.19
C ASP A 192 7.39 -17.46 3.21
N MET A 193 6.28 -16.84 2.83
CA MET A 193 4.94 -17.40 2.93
C MET A 193 4.47 -17.92 1.56
N PRO A 194 3.53 -18.87 1.52
CA PRO A 194 2.90 -19.24 0.27
C PRO A 194 2.09 -18.07 -0.30
N VAL A 195 1.83 -18.10 -1.60
CA VAL A 195 1.00 -17.09 -2.28
C VAL A 195 -0.32 -16.90 -1.53
N PRO A 196 -0.66 -15.65 -1.16
CA PRO A 196 -1.91 -15.35 -0.48
C PRO A 196 -3.13 -15.80 -1.30
N ARG A 197 -4.08 -16.39 -0.63
CA ARG A 197 -5.34 -16.79 -1.24
C ARG A 197 -6.47 -16.73 -0.21
N CYS A 198 -7.69 -16.56 -0.70
CA CYS A 198 -8.86 -16.68 0.15
C CYS A 198 -9.00 -18.14 0.62
N VAL A 199 -8.94 -18.35 1.92
CA VAL A 199 -9.11 -19.66 2.54
C VAL A 199 -10.59 -19.86 2.81
N MET A 200 -11.25 -20.68 1.98
CA MET A 200 -12.69 -20.98 2.07
C MET A 200 -12.99 -22.25 2.88
N GLY A 201 -11.95 -22.97 3.32
CA GLY A 201 -12.06 -24.23 4.03
C GLY A 201 -11.68 -24.19 5.51
N ASP A 202 -11.35 -25.33 6.09
CA ASP A 202 -10.92 -25.43 7.48
C ASP A 202 -9.48 -24.93 7.63
N TYR A 203 -9.31 -23.84 8.35
CA TYR A 203 -8.02 -23.24 8.69
C TYR A 203 -7.10 -24.20 9.47
N ARG A 204 -7.68 -25.08 10.30
CA ARG A 204 -6.92 -26.07 11.11
C ARG A 204 -6.26 -27.11 10.22
N ALA A 205 -6.90 -27.51 9.12
CA ALA A 205 -6.32 -28.45 8.16
C ALA A 205 -5.02 -27.92 7.57
N ILE A 206 -4.97 -26.61 7.26
CA ILE A 206 -3.76 -25.95 6.77
C ILE A 206 -2.73 -25.79 7.88
N ALA A 207 -3.16 -25.30 9.05
CA ALA A 207 -2.26 -25.00 10.17
C ALA A 207 -1.59 -26.23 10.77
N PHE A 208 -2.27 -27.38 10.80
CA PHE A 208 -1.84 -28.57 11.53
C PHE A 208 -1.70 -29.82 10.65
N GLY A 209 -1.85 -29.68 9.33
CA GLY A 209 -1.69 -30.80 8.39
C GLY A 209 -2.69 -31.94 8.58
N ARG A 210 -3.89 -31.64 9.09
CA ARG A 210 -4.92 -32.67 9.28
C ARG A 210 -5.63 -32.94 7.97
N ASP A 211 -5.70 -34.23 7.59
CA ASP A 211 -6.58 -34.71 6.54
C ASP A 211 -8.04 -34.36 6.91
N THR A 212 -8.76 -33.72 6.01
CA THR A 212 -10.17 -33.34 6.18
C THR A 212 -11.14 -34.51 6.03
N THR A 213 -10.67 -35.74 6.12
CA THR A 213 -11.46 -36.96 5.90
C THR A 213 -12.19 -37.47 7.16
N ASP A 214 -12.00 -36.81 8.32
CA ASP A 214 -12.69 -37.17 9.56
C ASP A 214 -13.74 -36.13 9.97
N VAL A 215 -14.81 -35.98 9.14
CA VAL A 215 -16.09 -35.36 9.53
C VAL A 215 -17.23 -36.24 9.00
#